data_762c68e013985cca8241bad84e443863
#
_entry.id   762c68e013985cca8241bad84e443863
#
_cell.length_a   1.000
_cell.length_b   1.000
_cell.length_c   1.000
_cell.angle_alpha   90.00
_cell.angle_beta   90.00
_cell.angle_gamma   90.00
#
_symmetry.space_group_name_H-M   'P 1'
#
loop_
_entity.id
_entity.type
_entity.pdbx_description
1 polymer ?
#
loop_
_entity_poly.entity_id
_entity_poly.type
_entity_poly.pdbx_seq_one_letter_code
_entity_poly.pdbx_strand_id
1 'polypeptide(L)'
;MNKLVFAVSTVLLLSACATPTTGIVPRGEGLFTVTHQGSGGWVSTESLKVAAIQEADANCQRNGKSVKVMHTKEIQAGPLGRWPESEVLFRCE
;
A
#
# COMPACT_ATOMS: atom_id res chain seq x y z
N MET A 1 23.41 -31.57 6.23
CA MET A 1 23.57 -30.13 6.27
C MET A 1 23.07 -29.42 5.05
N ASN A 2 23.40 -29.90 3.86
CA ASN A 2 22.94 -29.28 2.64
C ASN A 2 21.43 -29.28 2.48
N LYS A 3 20.76 -30.27 3.02
CA LYS A 3 19.30 -30.38 2.92
C LYS A 3 18.58 -29.28 3.69
N LEU A 4 19.15 -28.84 4.79
CA LEU A 4 18.56 -27.76 5.59
C LEU A 4 18.63 -26.42 4.88
N VAL A 5 19.71 -26.19 4.15
CA VAL A 5 19.90 -24.95 3.39
C VAL A 5 18.86 -24.86 2.26
N PHE A 6 18.60 -25.95 1.57
CA PHE A 6 17.60 -25.97 0.50
C PHE A 6 16.20 -25.70 1.03
N ALA A 7 15.86 -26.26 2.20
CA ALA A 7 14.56 -26.03 2.80
C ALA A 7 14.31 -24.56 3.14
N VAL A 8 15.32 -23.89 3.68
CA VAL A 8 15.23 -22.47 4.01
C VAL A 8 15.02 -21.62 2.77
N SER A 9 15.74 -21.92 1.69
CA SER A 9 15.61 -21.19 0.43
C SER A 9 14.20 -21.30 -0.15
N THR A 10 13.58 -22.47 -0.06
CA THR A 10 12.24 -22.69 -0.57
C THR A 10 11.22 -21.86 0.20
N VAL A 11 11.34 -21.78 1.52
CA VAL A 11 10.44 -20.99 2.35
C VAL A 11 10.53 -19.52 2.02
N LEU A 12 11.73 -19.00 1.78
CA LEU A 12 11.92 -17.59 1.42
C LEU A 12 11.25 -17.25 0.08
N LEU A 13 11.30 -18.14 -0.89
CA LEU A 13 10.65 -17.94 -2.18
C LEU A 13 9.14 -17.87 -2.04
N LEU A 14 8.55 -18.72 -1.20
CA LEU A 14 7.10 -18.70 -0.96
C LEU A 14 6.67 -17.39 -0.28
N SER A 15 7.46 -16.87 0.62
CA SER A 15 7.17 -15.60 1.28
C SER A 15 7.17 -14.45 0.27
N ALA A 16 8.07 -14.47 -0.70
CA ALA A 16 8.15 -13.43 -1.72
C ALA A 16 6.93 -13.42 -2.64
N CYS A 17 6.28 -14.57 -2.84
CA CYS A 17 5.12 -14.66 -3.72
C CYS A 17 3.82 -14.22 -3.04
N ALA A 18 3.83 -14.01 -1.74
CA ALA A 18 2.61 -13.73 -0.98
C ALA A 18 2.24 -12.27 -0.84
N THR A 19 2.94 -11.38 -1.51
CA THR A 19 2.69 -9.98 -1.29
C THR A 19 1.94 -9.33 -2.38
N PRO A 20 0.74 -8.91 -2.15
CA PRO A 20 0.00 -8.27 -3.21
C PRO A 20 0.09 -6.81 -3.09
N THR A 21 0.94 -6.05 -3.13
CA THR A 21 0.59 -4.79 -3.03
C THR A 21 1.31 -3.73 -3.33
N THR A 22 0.67 -2.82 -3.52
CA THR A 22 0.84 -1.49 -3.67
C THR A 22 1.59 -0.93 -2.55
N GLY A 23 2.58 -0.99 -2.17
CA GLY A 23 3.28 -0.35 -1.11
C GLY A 23 3.44 1.16 -1.29
N ILE A 24 4.18 1.77 -0.44
CA ILE A 24 4.46 3.18 -0.50
C ILE A 24 5.55 3.43 -1.53
N VAL A 25 5.28 4.32 -2.47
CA VAL A 25 6.19 4.62 -3.57
C VAL A 25 6.70 6.05 -3.44
N PRO A 26 8.03 6.25 -3.36
CA PRO A 26 8.57 7.60 -3.31
C PRO A 26 8.42 8.31 -4.67
N ARG A 27 8.05 9.58 -4.61
CA ARG A 27 7.85 10.40 -5.80
C ARG A 27 8.89 11.49 -5.97
N GLY A 28 9.87 11.54 -5.09
CA GLY A 28 10.88 12.60 -5.11
C GLY A 28 10.47 13.79 -4.27
N GLU A 29 11.42 14.62 -3.90
CA GLU A 29 11.19 15.86 -3.11
C GLU A 29 10.51 15.59 -1.76
N GLY A 30 10.71 14.42 -1.19
CA GLY A 30 10.09 14.06 0.08
C GLY A 30 8.63 13.67 -0.01
N LEU A 31 8.11 13.49 -1.22
CA LEU A 31 6.73 13.07 -1.44
C LEU A 31 6.65 11.56 -1.65
N PHE A 32 5.53 10.98 -1.22
CA PHE A 32 5.26 9.55 -1.35
C PHE A 32 3.82 9.35 -1.76
N THR A 33 3.54 8.24 -2.44
CA THR A 33 2.16 7.83 -2.72
C THR A 33 1.92 6.44 -2.17
N VAL A 34 0.69 6.21 -1.73
CA VAL A 34 0.20 4.89 -1.35
C VAL A 34 -1.15 4.69 -1.98
N THR A 35 -1.38 3.53 -2.57
CA THR A 35 -2.63 3.22 -3.25
C THR A 35 -3.24 1.96 -2.65
N HIS A 36 -4.53 2.01 -2.37
CA HIS A 36 -5.28 0.84 -1.92
C HIS A 36 -6.41 0.57 -2.90
N GLN A 37 -6.56 -0.68 -3.27
CA GLN A 37 -7.60 -1.10 -4.19
C GLN A 37 -8.56 -2.05 -3.47
N GLY A 38 -9.85 -1.88 -3.69
CA GLY A 38 -10.83 -2.74 -3.09
C GLY A 38 -10.85 -4.13 -3.72
N SER A 39 -11.31 -5.12 -2.96
CA SER A 39 -11.39 -6.49 -3.43
C SER A 39 -12.72 -6.78 -4.13
N GLY A 40 -13.53 -5.79 -4.36
CA GLY A 40 -14.81 -5.93 -5.06
C GLY A 40 -15.51 -4.59 -5.17
N GLY A 41 -16.56 -4.52 -5.97
CA GLY A 41 -17.28 -3.28 -6.22
C GLY A 41 -18.04 -2.74 -5.01
N TRP A 42 -18.20 -3.55 -3.97
CA TRP A 42 -18.93 -3.16 -2.76
C TRP A 42 -18.04 -2.43 -1.74
N VAL A 43 -16.75 -2.41 -1.95
CA VAL A 43 -15.83 -1.74 -1.02
C VAL A 43 -15.90 -0.24 -1.27
N SER A 44 -16.06 0.57 -0.21
CA SER A 44 -16.15 2.00 -0.39
C SER A 44 -14.78 2.64 -0.56
N THR A 45 -14.68 3.66 -1.39
CA THR A 45 -13.44 4.41 -1.56
C THR A 45 -13.06 5.13 -0.28
N GLU A 46 -14.03 5.47 0.55
CA GLU A 46 -13.80 6.09 1.84
C GLU A 46 -12.96 5.19 2.76
N SER A 47 -13.34 3.90 2.86
CA SER A 47 -12.60 2.97 3.70
C SER A 47 -11.19 2.72 3.15
N LEU A 48 -11.04 2.72 1.83
CA LEU A 48 -9.74 2.57 1.19
C LEU A 48 -8.85 3.78 1.47
N LYS A 49 -9.43 4.98 1.44
CA LYS A 49 -8.70 6.20 1.75
C LYS A 49 -8.20 6.20 3.19
N VAL A 50 -9.07 5.82 4.13
CA VAL A 50 -8.68 5.74 5.54
C VAL A 50 -7.54 4.74 5.73
N ALA A 51 -7.63 3.58 5.11
CA ALA A 51 -6.58 2.56 5.20
C ALA A 51 -5.26 3.09 4.62
N ALA A 52 -5.32 3.80 3.50
CA ALA A 52 -4.13 4.38 2.87
C ALA A 52 -3.49 5.44 3.77
N ILE A 53 -4.29 6.29 4.39
CA ILE A 53 -3.79 7.32 5.30
C ILE A 53 -3.16 6.68 6.54
N GLN A 54 -3.77 5.62 7.07
CA GLN A 54 -3.22 4.91 8.22
C GLN A 54 -1.86 4.28 7.89
N GLU A 55 -1.72 3.72 6.70
CA GLU A 55 -0.45 3.17 6.25
C GLU A 55 0.61 4.26 6.10
N ALA A 56 0.23 5.40 5.52
CA ALA A 56 1.11 6.55 5.38
C ALA A 56 1.57 7.06 6.74
N ASP A 57 0.64 7.19 7.69
CA ASP A 57 0.95 7.65 9.04
C ASP A 57 1.92 6.69 9.74
N ALA A 58 1.67 5.38 9.64
CA ALA A 58 2.56 4.39 10.24
C ALA A 58 3.98 4.49 9.67
N ASN A 59 4.08 4.73 8.35
CA ASN A 59 5.37 4.88 7.71
C ASN A 59 6.12 6.12 8.23
N CYS A 60 5.41 7.24 8.37
CA CYS A 60 6.02 8.47 8.88
C CYS A 60 6.45 8.31 10.33
N GLN A 61 5.64 7.66 11.15
CA GLN A 61 5.96 7.44 12.57
C GLN A 61 7.19 6.56 12.78
N ARG A 62 7.41 5.59 11.90
CA ARG A 62 8.61 4.76 11.96
C ARG A 62 9.89 5.59 11.80
N ASN A 63 9.76 6.74 11.16
CA ASN A 63 10.89 7.65 10.94
C ASN A 63 10.85 8.85 11.91
N GLY A 64 10.04 8.77 12.96
CA GLY A 64 9.92 9.84 13.93
C GLY A 64 9.24 11.09 13.42
N LYS A 65 8.39 10.95 12.40
CA LYS A 65 7.73 12.08 11.76
C LYS A 65 6.22 11.90 11.75
N SER A 66 5.52 12.94 11.34
CA SER A 66 4.07 12.92 11.22
C SER A 66 3.67 12.98 9.76
N VAL A 67 2.55 12.36 9.43
CA VAL A 67 2.06 12.38 8.06
C VAL A 67 1.39 13.72 7.75
N LYS A 68 1.64 14.23 6.55
CA LYS A 68 0.90 15.37 6.02
C LYS A 68 0.34 14.96 4.68
N VAL A 69 -0.97 14.81 4.61
CA VAL A 69 -1.66 14.44 3.37
C VAL A 69 -1.72 15.65 2.46
N MET A 70 -1.16 15.52 1.26
CA MET A 70 -1.11 16.60 0.30
C MET A 70 -2.29 16.54 -0.67
N HIS A 71 -2.68 15.36 -1.08
CA HIS A 71 -3.73 15.18 -2.07
C HIS A 71 -4.27 13.75 -2.01
N THR A 72 -5.54 13.58 -2.28
CA THR A 72 -6.15 12.27 -2.39
C THR A 72 -6.86 12.14 -3.73
N LYS A 73 -6.84 10.95 -4.30
CA LYS A 73 -7.53 10.68 -5.55
C LYS A 73 -8.32 9.40 -5.36
N GLU A 74 -9.58 9.43 -5.72
CA GLU A 74 -10.46 8.29 -5.57
C GLU A 74 -11.03 7.90 -6.92
N ILE A 75 -11.06 6.59 -7.19
CA ILE A 75 -11.65 6.04 -8.40
C ILE A 75 -12.75 5.10 -7.95
N GLN A 76 -13.99 5.42 -8.35
CA GLN A 76 -15.13 4.61 -7.96
C GLN A 76 -15.18 3.32 -8.77
N ALA A 77 -15.84 2.30 -8.21
CA ALA A 77 -16.11 1.09 -8.95
C ALA A 77 -16.90 1.43 -10.20
N GLY A 78 -16.61 0.78 -11.30
CA GLY A 78 -17.27 1.05 -12.56
C GLY A 78 -17.63 -0.22 -13.30
N PRO A 79 -18.18 -0.07 -14.51
CA PRO A 79 -18.55 -1.21 -15.33
C PRO A 79 -17.32 -1.98 -15.79
N LEU A 80 -17.53 -3.18 -16.27
CA LEU A 80 -16.46 -4.05 -16.78
C LEU A 80 -15.46 -4.47 -15.69
N GLY A 81 -15.94 -4.59 -14.46
CA GLY A 81 -15.11 -5.12 -13.38
C GLY A 81 -14.08 -4.17 -12.82
N ARG A 82 -14.22 -2.87 -13.06
CA ARG A 82 -13.31 -1.90 -12.45
C ARG A 82 -13.60 -1.79 -10.95
N TRP A 83 -12.59 -2.06 -10.15
CA TRP A 83 -12.71 -2.03 -8.70
C TRP A 83 -12.37 -0.64 -8.15
N PRO A 84 -12.93 -0.28 -6.99
CA PRO A 84 -12.65 1.03 -6.40
C PRO A 84 -11.20 1.12 -5.93
N GLU A 85 -10.67 2.33 -5.98
CA GLU A 85 -9.26 2.56 -5.65
C GLU A 85 -9.12 3.92 -4.99
N SER A 86 -8.18 4.05 -4.06
CA SER A 86 -7.87 5.32 -3.43
C SER A 86 -6.36 5.50 -3.38
N GLU A 87 -5.88 6.66 -3.83
CA GLU A 87 -4.48 6.99 -3.81
C GLU A 87 -4.27 8.22 -2.93
N VAL A 88 -3.26 8.17 -2.09
CA VAL A 88 -2.93 9.28 -1.19
C VAL A 88 -1.51 9.74 -1.46
N LEU A 89 -1.36 11.02 -1.76
CA LEU A 89 -0.06 11.67 -1.89
C LEU A 89 0.24 12.35 -0.56
N PHE A 90 1.36 12.03 0.04
CA PHE A 90 1.69 12.54 1.36
C PHE A 90 3.17 12.84 1.53
N ARG A 91 3.47 13.57 2.59
CA ARG A 91 4.83 13.90 2.99
C ARG A 91 4.96 13.59 4.48
N CYS A 92 6.14 13.20 4.92
CA CYS A 92 6.42 13.05 6.34
C CYS A 92 7.16 14.29 6.83
N GLU A 93 6.68 14.88 7.91
CA GLU A 93 7.29 16.10 8.45
C GLU A 93 7.66 15.98 9.92
#